data_84f93713b324bf13eddb2b834eb854c1
#
_entry.id   84f93713b324bf13eddb2b834eb854c1
#
_cell.length_a   1.000
_cell.length_b   1.000
_cell.length_c   1.000
_cell.angle_alpha   90.00
_cell.angle_beta   90.00
_cell.angle_gamma   90.00
#
_symmetry.space_group_name_H-M   'P 1'
#
loop_
_entity.id
_entity.type
_entity.pdbx_description
1 polymer ?
#
loop_
_entity_poly.entity_id
_entity_poly.type
_entity_poly.pdbx_seq_one_letter_code
_entity_poly.pdbx_strand_id
1 'polypeptide(L)'
;MDNDNTKFTKLFINEMGKYSKINYLSEPEVKKSLINFKNDYVIEIPKGFTEEIIKGKNKNIKGYEIDGINASVALKFNIENFIKSSRNIGEYAKGNEKIFYDGMDNYKKGILNIDLKNMDSNEVSKKNIMFSLGILIFNMLILAINITPIILQDKKTKVYYRIFTAPISAKNYTFQNLMSFLAIIIAQILIIFIFMINILNIKIPNFKNIFLLFIMFSIFVVAFSLFISNISKDKKTVSIISTLTVTPMAMLGGCFWPIEIMPNSLQQVSKFVPVTWMMEGIRKLLYNSNLNGVLREVSILVLFSIVFLLLASWREKDVVNL
;
A
#
# COMPACT_ATOMS: atom_id res chain seq x y z
N MET A 1 -19.86 -29.60 2.57
CA MET A 1 -20.70 -30.72 3.02
C MET A 1 -22.15 -30.27 2.98
N ASP A 2 -22.98 -30.91 2.19
CA ASP A 2 -24.41 -30.60 2.09
C ASP A 2 -25.21 -31.81 2.61
N ASN A 3 -25.68 -31.69 3.86
CA ASN A 3 -26.46 -32.75 4.52
C ASN A 3 -27.98 -32.60 4.29
N ASP A 4 -28.40 -31.50 3.62
CA ASP A 4 -29.80 -31.22 3.30
C ASP A 4 -30.20 -31.68 1.90
N ASN A 5 -29.30 -31.60 0.94
CA ASN A 5 -29.38 -32.03 -0.45
C ASN A 5 -30.71 -31.71 -1.16
N THR A 6 -31.14 -30.47 -1.06
CA THR A 6 -32.40 -29.96 -1.62
C THR A 6 -32.19 -29.15 -2.89
N LYS A 7 -33.31 -28.74 -3.55
CA LYS A 7 -33.25 -27.79 -4.67
C LYS A 7 -32.64 -26.47 -4.25
N PHE A 8 -32.92 -25.98 -3.03
CA PHE A 8 -32.40 -24.71 -2.51
C PHE A 8 -30.88 -24.78 -2.23
N THR A 9 -30.39 -25.87 -1.60
CA THR A 9 -28.95 -26.02 -1.35
C THR A 9 -28.15 -26.11 -2.64
N LYS A 10 -28.67 -26.76 -3.69
CA LYS A 10 -28.06 -26.77 -5.04
C LYS A 10 -28.02 -25.37 -5.65
N LEU A 11 -29.08 -24.56 -5.47
CA LEU A 11 -29.10 -23.16 -5.91
C LEU A 11 -28.04 -22.32 -5.16
N PHE A 12 -27.93 -22.49 -3.85
CA PHE A 12 -26.93 -21.83 -3.01
C PHE A 12 -25.51 -22.19 -3.45
N ILE A 13 -25.22 -23.46 -3.62
CA ILE A 13 -23.91 -23.95 -4.06
C ILE A 13 -23.56 -23.40 -5.45
N ASN A 14 -24.50 -23.41 -6.38
CA ASN A 14 -24.28 -22.85 -7.73
C ASN A 14 -24.00 -21.34 -7.70
N GLU A 15 -24.69 -20.60 -6.83
CA GLU A 15 -24.45 -19.17 -6.67
C GLU A 15 -23.07 -18.88 -6.08
N MET A 16 -22.67 -19.62 -5.06
CA MET A 16 -21.32 -19.49 -4.47
C MET A 16 -20.21 -19.93 -5.43
N GLY A 17 -20.52 -20.85 -6.36
CA GLY A 17 -19.60 -21.28 -7.41
C GLY A 17 -19.19 -20.18 -8.40
N LYS A 18 -19.93 -19.05 -8.45
CA LYS A 18 -19.53 -17.87 -9.23
C LYS A 18 -18.36 -17.11 -8.60
N TYR A 19 -18.15 -17.26 -7.30
CA TYR A 19 -17.15 -16.52 -6.52
C TYR A 19 -15.97 -17.39 -6.08
N SER A 20 -16.13 -18.71 -6.10
CA SER A 20 -15.11 -19.65 -5.61
C SER A 20 -15.21 -21.02 -6.28
N LYS A 21 -14.08 -21.74 -6.32
CA LYS A 21 -14.05 -23.12 -6.76
C LYS A 21 -14.58 -24.02 -5.64
N ILE A 22 -15.62 -24.83 -5.94
CA ILE A 22 -16.30 -25.65 -4.94
C ILE A 22 -15.84 -27.11 -5.04
N ASN A 23 -15.44 -27.66 -3.90
CA ASN A 23 -15.10 -29.06 -3.74
C ASN A 23 -16.04 -29.69 -2.69
N TYR A 24 -16.52 -30.92 -2.97
CA TYR A 24 -17.28 -31.66 -1.98
C TYR A 24 -16.35 -32.50 -1.11
N LEU A 25 -16.55 -32.45 0.19
CA LEU A 25 -15.73 -33.15 1.19
C LEU A 25 -16.62 -33.97 2.11
N SER A 26 -16.09 -35.11 2.56
CA SER A 26 -16.65 -35.88 3.67
C SER A 26 -16.16 -35.35 5.02
N GLU A 27 -16.90 -35.58 6.10
CA GLU A 27 -16.58 -35.05 7.43
C GLU A 27 -15.12 -35.33 7.89
N PRO A 28 -14.56 -36.57 7.72
CA PRO A 28 -13.18 -36.86 8.14
C PRO A 28 -12.12 -36.12 7.32
N GLU A 29 -12.46 -35.63 6.12
CA GLU A 29 -11.53 -34.96 5.23
C GLU A 29 -11.40 -33.44 5.52
N VAL A 30 -12.37 -32.86 6.24
CA VAL A 30 -12.42 -31.41 6.50
C VAL A 30 -11.13 -30.90 7.15
N LYS A 31 -10.75 -31.49 8.28
CA LYS A 31 -9.55 -31.07 9.03
C LYS A 31 -8.28 -31.21 8.20
N LYS A 32 -8.13 -32.34 7.49
CA LYS A 32 -6.95 -32.61 6.66
C LYS A 32 -6.88 -31.67 5.46
N SER A 33 -8.02 -31.32 4.88
CA SER A 33 -8.11 -30.42 3.74
C SER A 33 -7.75 -28.96 4.10
N LEU A 34 -8.20 -28.49 5.25
CA LEU A 34 -7.85 -27.15 5.76
C LEU A 34 -6.36 -27.07 6.15
N ILE A 35 -5.85 -28.03 6.93
CA ILE A 35 -4.44 -28.04 7.36
C ILE A 35 -3.47 -28.08 6.15
N ASN A 36 -3.83 -28.81 5.10
CA ASN A 36 -3.01 -28.92 3.88
C ASN A 36 -3.25 -27.77 2.88
N PHE A 37 -3.98 -26.71 3.26
CA PHE A 37 -4.32 -25.56 2.40
C PHE A 37 -4.93 -25.95 1.05
N LYS A 38 -5.67 -27.08 0.99
CA LYS A 38 -6.39 -27.50 -0.21
C LYS A 38 -7.70 -26.74 -0.40
N ASN A 39 -8.29 -26.29 0.71
CA ASN A 39 -9.46 -25.42 0.74
C ASN A 39 -9.28 -24.36 1.82
N ASP A 40 -9.69 -23.12 1.52
CA ASP A 40 -9.56 -21.98 2.43
C ASP A 40 -10.71 -21.90 3.45
N TYR A 41 -11.88 -22.41 3.07
CA TYR A 41 -13.08 -22.36 3.87
C TYR A 41 -13.96 -23.60 3.59
N VAL A 42 -14.53 -24.20 4.61
CA VAL A 42 -15.45 -25.33 4.50
C VAL A 42 -16.78 -24.99 5.15
N ILE A 43 -17.88 -25.32 4.46
CA ILE A 43 -19.25 -25.09 4.91
C ILE A 43 -19.94 -26.43 5.13
N GLU A 44 -20.62 -26.58 6.27
CA GLU A 44 -21.53 -27.67 6.57
C GLU A 44 -22.97 -27.15 6.61
N ILE A 45 -23.79 -27.60 5.66
CA ILE A 45 -25.22 -27.29 5.60
C ILE A 45 -25.96 -28.40 6.35
N PRO A 46 -26.65 -28.08 7.45
CA PRO A 46 -27.33 -29.09 8.26
C PRO A 46 -28.66 -29.55 7.60
N LYS A 47 -29.08 -30.76 7.89
CA LYS A 47 -30.38 -31.31 7.47
C LYS A 47 -31.55 -30.44 7.94
N GLY A 48 -32.55 -30.21 7.08
CA GLY A 48 -33.72 -29.37 7.33
C GLY A 48 -33.40 -27.86 7.27
N PHE A 49 -32.25 -27.48 6.67
CA PHE A 49 -31.89 -26.07 6.47
C PHE A 49 -32.89 -25.36 5.55
N THR A 50 -33.24 -25.99 4.44
CA THR A 50 -34.20 -25.44 3.45
C THR A 50 -35.57 -25.19 4.03
N GLU A 51 -36.10 -26.12 4.82
CA GLU A 51 -37.43 -25.95 5.44
C GLU A 51 -37.49 -24.72 6.35
N GLU A 52 -36.45 -24.48 7.17
CA GLU A 52 -36.41 -23.35 8.06
C GLU A 52 -36.25 -22.04 7.30
N ILE A 53 -35.47 -22.01 6.22
CA ILE A 53 -35.32 -20.84 5.36
C ILE A 53 -36.64 -20.51 4.65
N ILE A 54 -37.37 -21.48 4.13
CA ILE A 54 -38.68 -21.29 3.49
C ILE A 54 -39.71 -20.74 4.48
N LYS A 55 -39.60 -21.09 5.77
CA LYS A 55 -40.44 -20.54 6.85
C LYS A 55 -39.97 -19.17 7.33
N GLY A 56 -38.89 -18.59 6.77
CA GLY A 56 -38.31 -17.32 7.19
C GLY A 56 -37.53 -17.41 8.52
N LYS A 57 -37.26 -18.63 9.01
CA LYS A 57 -36.56 -18.85 10.29
C LYS A 57 -35.06 -18.90 10.09
N ASN A 58 -34.30 -18.65 11.17
CA ASN A 58 -32.86 -18.76 11.20
C ASN A 58 -32.42 -20.19 11.48
N LYS A 59 -31.62 -20.77 10.60
CA LYS A 59 -30.87 -21.98 10.86
C LYS A 59 -29.41 -21.75 10.54
N ASN A 60 -28.52 -21.95 11.49
CA ASN A 60 -27.10 -21.66 11.35
C ASN A 60 -26.43 -22.70 10.46
N ILE A 61 -25.58 -22.23 9.55
CA ILE A 61 -24.60 -23.02 8.81
C ILE A 61 -23.31 -23.04 9.62
N LYS A 62 -22.62 -24.17 9.71
CA LYS A 62 -21.30 -24.22 10.32
C LYS A 62 -20.23 -23.91 9.29
N GLY A 63 -19.33 -22.99 9.61
CA GLY A 63 -18.16 -22.68 8.81
C GLY A 63 -16.90 -23.10 9.53
N TYR A 64 -15.94 -23.68 8.82
CA TYR A 64 -14.63 -24.07 9.33
C TYR A 64 -13.55 -23.37 8.51
N GLU A 65 -12.60 -22.74 9.20
CA GLU A 65 -11.43 -22.07 8.61
C GLU A 65 -10.22 -22.18 9.53
N ILE A 66 -9.06 -21.86 9.03
CA ILE A 66 -7.84 -21.72 9.84
C ILE A 66 -7.79 -20.28 10.37
N ASP A 67 -7.59 -20.12 11.66
CA ASP A 67 -7.50 -18.84 12.33
C ASP A 67 -6.31 -18.00 11.77
N GLY A 68 -6.56 -16.73 11.49
CA GLY A 68 -5.54 -15.82 10.95
C GLY A 68 -5.47 -15.72 9.41
N ILE A 69 -6.28 -16.48 8.65
CA ILE A 69 -6.33 -16.37 7.20
C ILE A 69 -7.59 -15.61 6.77
N ASN A 70 -7.43 -14.40 6.25
CA ASN A 70 -8.55 -13.56 5.79
C ASN A 70 -9.06 -13.88 4.36
N ALA A 71 -8.63 -14.96 3.75
CA ALA A 71 -9.01 -15.31 2.38
C ALA A 71 -10.52 -15.54 2.18
N SER A 72 -11.23 -15.88 3.27
CA SER A 72 -12.65 -16.21 3.24
C SER A 72 -13.62 -15.04 3.50
N VAL A 73 -13.13 -13.83 3.79
CA VAL A 73 -13.97 -12.69 4.22
C VAL A 73 -15.01 -12.31 3.16
N ALA A 74 -14.60 -12.19 1.89
CA ALA A 74 -15.51 -11.85 0.80
C ALA A 74 -16.55 -12.96 0.56
N LEU A 75 -16.13 -14.23 0.68
CA LEU A 75 -17.01 -15.37 0.55
C LEU A 75 -18.04 -15.43 1.69
N LYS A 76 -17.62 -15.21 2.94
CA LYS A 76 -18.52 -15.12 4.10
C LYS A 76 -19.58 -14.05 3.91
N PHE A 77 -19.18 -12.87 3.46
CA PHE A 77 -20.11 -11.77 3.16
C PHE A 77 -21.16 -12.16 2.12
N ASN A 78 -20.73 -12.83 1.03
CA ASN A 78 -21.65 -13.29 0.00
C ASN A 78 -22.60 -14.39 0.51
N ILE A 79 -22.11 -15.32 1.35
CA ILE A 79 -22.91 -16.34 2.00
C ILE A 79 -23.98 -15.71 2.90
N GLU A 80 -23.58 -14.80 3.78
CA GLU A 80 -24.48 -14.11 4.71
C GLU A 80 -25.57 -13.33 3.96
N ASN A 81 -25.18 -12.58 2.92
CA ASN A 81 -26.14 -11.81 2.11
C ASN A 81 -27.12 -12.73 1.37
N PHE A 82 -26.66 -13.83 0.79
CA PHE A 82 -27.53 -14.79 0.12
C PHE A 82 -28.53 -15.41 1.10
N ILE A 83 -28.06 -15.87 2.26
CA ILE A 83 -28.92 -16.49 3.28
C ILE A 83 -29.93 -15.48 3.82
N LYS A 84 -29.48 -14.25 4.11
CA LYS A 84 -30.36 -13.16 4.59
C LYS A 84 -31.44 -12.82 3.56
N SER A 85 -31.09 -12.72 2.29
CA SER A 85 -32.05 -12.47 1.22
C SER A 85 -33.02 -13.62 1.05
N SER A 86 -32.52 -14.87 1.08
CA SER A 86 -33.36 -16.08 0.98
C SER A 86 -34.34 -16.18 2.15
N ARG A 87 -33.89 -15.85 3.37
CA ARG A 87 -34.74 -15.82 4.55
C ARG A 87 -35.85 -14.78 4.44
N ASN A 88 -35.52 -13.57 3.97
CA ASN A 88 -36.53 -12.51 3.76
C ASN A 88 -37.61 -12.94 2.74
N ILE A 89 -37.19 -13.64 1.69
CA ILE A 89 -38.13 -14.24 0.72
C ILE A 89 -38.99 -15.30 1.38
N GLY A 90 -38.38 -16.16 2.23
CA GLY A 90 -39.08 -17.19 3.00
C GLY A 90 -40.09 -16.61 3.98
N GLU A 91 -39.76 -15.52 4.67
CA GLU A 91 -40.67 -14.78 5.58
C GLU A 91 -41.90 -14.27 4.82
N TYR A 92 -41.72 -13.76 3.61
CA TYR A 92 -42.82 -13.35 2.74
C TYR A 92 -43.62 -14.56 2.22
N ALA A 93 -42.95 -15.66 1.85
CA ALA A 93 -43.57 -16.88 1.34
C ALA A 93 -44.37 -17.65 2.40
N LYS A 94 -44.14 -17.41 3.71
CA LYS A 94 -44.84 -18.04 4.84
C LYS A 94 -44.95 -19.57 4.74
N GLY A 95 -43.88 -20.23 4.27
CA GLY A 95 -43.83 -21.67 4.11
C GLY A 95 -44.35 -22.19 2.76
N ASN A 96 -44.81 -21.33 1.86
CA ASN A 96 -45.25 -21.75 0.53
C ASN A 96 -44.01 -21.90 -0.40
N GLU A 97 -43.68 -23.12 -0.75
CA GLU A 97 -42.50 -23.43 -1.57
C GLU A 97 -42.56 -22.76 -2.95
N LYS A 98 -43.75 -22.74 -3.60
CA LYS A 98 -43.88 -22.13 -4.92
C LYS A 98 -43.53 -20.64 -4.90
N ILE A 99 -44.10 -19.90 -3.95
CA ILE A 99 -43.85 -18.48 -3.79
C ILE A 99 -42.38 -18.23 -3.45
N PHE A 100 -41.79 -19.10 -2.64
CA PHE A 100 -40.36 -19.01 -2.29
C PHE A 100 -39.45 -19.16 -3.51
N TYR A 101 -39.67 -20.22 -4.33
CA TYR A 101 -38.83 -20.45 -5.51
C TYR A 101 -39.04 -19.40 -6.60
N ASP A 102 -40.27 -18.92 -6.80
CA ASP A 102 -40.54 -17.79 -7.70
C ASP A 102 -39.83 -16.51 -7.24
N GLY A 103 -39.81 -16.26 -5.93
CA GLY A 103 -39.05 -15.17 -5.31
C GLY A 103 -37.54 -15.31 -5.52
N MET A 104 -37.00 -16.54 -5.36
CA MET A 104 -35.58 -16.83 -5.58
C MET A 104 -35.19 -16.68 -7.06
N ASP A 105 -36.04 -17.04 -7.99
CA ASP A 105 -35.80 -16.85 -9.43
C ASP A 105 -35.79 -15.36 -9.81
N ASN A 106 -36.67 -14.56 -9.21
CA ASN A 106 -36.65 -13.11 -9.37
C ASN A 106 -35.41 -12.47 -8.73
N TYR A 107 -34.98 -12.96 -7.56
CA TYR A 107 -33.73 -12.53 -6.93
C TYR A 107 -32.53 -12.78 -7.85
N LYS A 108 -32.44 -13.93 -8.52
CA LYS A 108 -31.39 -14.24 -9.48
C LYS A 108 -31.38 -13.36 -10.71
N LYS A 109 -32.56 -12.96 -11.20
CA LYS A 109 -32.69 -12.05 -12.35
C LYS A 109 -32.18 -10.63 -12.04
N GLY A 110 -31.98 -10.33 -10.74
CA GLY A 110 -31.46 -9.05 -10.26
C GLY A 110 -32.43 -7.91 -10.51
N ILE A 111 -32.87 -7.22 -9.45
CA ILE A 111 -33.65 -5.96 -9.57
C ILE A 111 -32.71 -4.79 -9.91
N LEU A 112 -31.43 -4.95 -9.68
CA LEU A 112 -30.37 -4.00 -9.99
C LEU A 112 -29.52 -4.56 -11.13
N ASN A 113 -29.76 -4.09 -12.34
CA ASN A 113 -28.71 -4.05 -13.35
C ASN A 113 -27.69 -3.03 -12.85
N ILE A 114 -26.74 -3.49 -12.02
CA ILE A 114 -25.51 -2.76 -11.80
C ILE A 114 -24.73 -2.91 -13.10
N ASP A 115 -24.91 -1.98 -14.01
CA ASP A 115 -23.93 -1.74 -15.05
C ASP A 115 -22.66 -1.38 -14.31
N LEU A 116 -21.80 -2.37 -14.11
CA LEU A 116 -20.41 -2.14 -13.78
C LEU A 116 -19.81 -1.44 -15.00
N LYS A 117 -20.02 -0.12 -15.08
CA LYS A 117 -19.14 0.71 -15.89
C LYS A 117 -17.77 0.41 -15.33
N ASN A 118 -16.99 -0.33 -16.12
CA ASN A 118 -15.59 -0.53 -15.85
C ASN A 118 -15.04 0.83 -15.41
N MET A 119 -14.51 0.90 -14.20
CA MET A 119 -13.78 2.10 -13.77
C MET A 119 -12.88 2.46 -14.94
N ASP A 120 -12.96 3.72 -15.38
CA ASP A 120 -12.15 4.22 -16.49
C ASP A 120 -10.78 3.61 -16.39
N SER A 121 -10.28 3.02 -17.49
CA SER A 121 -8.92 2.48 -17.55
C SER A 121 -7.88 3.49 -17.05
N ASN A 122 -8.21 4.78 -17.09
CA ASN A 122 -7.49 5.89 -16.48
C ASN A 122 -7.36 5.81 -14.95
N GLU A 123 -8.37 5.35 -14.22
CA GLU A 123 -8.30 5.26 -12.74
C GLU A 123 -7.38 4.12 -12.29
N VAL A 124 -7.45 2.97 -12.94
CA VAL A 124 -6.53 1.84 -12.68
C VAL A 124 -5.10 2.25 -13.05
N SER A 125 -4.93 2.96 -14.17
CA SER A 125 -3.65 3.49 -14.60
C SER A 125 -3.06 4.47 -13.57
N LYS A 126 -3.83 5.40 -13.03
CA LYS A 126 -3.38 6.35 -12.00
C LYS A 126 -2.94 5.66 -10.71
N LYS A 127 -3.65 4.61 -10.26
CA LYS A 127 -3.24 3.81 -9.09
C LYS A 127 -1.90 3.12 -9.31
N ASN A 128 -1.69 2.52 -10.49
CA ASN A 128 -0.43 1.88 -10.84
C ASN A 128 0.71 2.89 -10.93
N ILE A 129 0.47 4.07 -11.51
CA ILE A 129 1.44 5.18 -11.55
C ILE A 129 1.80 5.61 -10.13
N MET A 130 0.81 5.80 -9.25
CA MET A 130 1.04 6.19 -7.86
C MET A 130 1.92 5.19 -7.11
N PHE A 131 1.66 3.90 -7.26
CA PHE A 131 2.47 2.84 -6.68
C PHE A 131 3.91 2.84 -7.23
N SER A 132 4.09 2.99 -8.55
CA SER A 132 5.40 3.06 -9.18
C SER A 132 6.22 4.27 -8.70
N LEU A 133 5.57 5.44 -8.55
CA LEU A 133 6.21 6.64 -8.01
C LEU A 133 6.53 6.49 -6.51
N GLY A 134 5.71 5.77 -5.74
CA GLY A 134 6.00 5.40 -4.35
C GLY A 134 7.26 4.54 -4.23
N ILE A 135 7.40 3.53 -5.10
CA ILE A 135 8.63 2.72 -5.17
C ILE A 135 9.84 3.57 -5.56
N LEU A 136 9.69 4.54 -6.46
CA LEU A 136 10.77 5.47 -6.81
C LEU A 136 11.22 6.29 -5.59
N ILE A 137 10.29 6.83 -4.81
CA ILE A 137 10.58 7.55 -3.56
C ILE A 137 11.37 6.69 -2.58
N PHE A 138 10.94 5.45 -2.37
CA PHE A 138 11.64 4.50 -1.51
C PHE A 138 13.07 4.23 -1.99
N ASN A 139 13.26 4.00 -3.31
CA ASN A 139 14.58 3.80 -3.89
C ASN A 139 15.46 5.04 -3.80
N MET A 140 14.91 6.27 -3.91
CA MET A 140 15.67 7.51 -3.71
C MET A 140 16.24 7.59 -2.30
N LEU A 141 15.43 7.27 -1.29
CA LEU A 141 15.87 7.25 0.11
C LEU A 141 16.98 6.22 0.33
N ILE A 142 16.83 5.00 -0.20
CA ILE A 142 17.86 3.95 -0.09
C ILE A 142 19.15 4.38 -0.81
N LEU A 143 19.06 4.92 -2.02
CA LEU A 143 20.23 5.34 -2.77
C LEU A 143 21.00 6.44 -2.02
N ALA A 144 20.32 7.47 -1.53
CA ALA A 144 20.94 8.56 -0.77
C ALA A 144 21.71 8.05 0.44
N ILE A 145 21.11 7.13 1.20
CA ILE A 145 21.72 6.55 2.39
C ILE A 145 22.92 5.66 2.05
N ASN A 146 22.94 5.01 0.90
CA ASN A 146 24.07 4.22 0.45
C ASN A 146 25.24 5.08 -0.05
N ILE A 147 24.99 6.27 -0.55
CA ILE A 147 26.02 7.18 -1.06
C ILE A 147 26.68 7.99 0.05
N THR A 148 25.91 8.52 1.00
CA THR A 148 26.43 9.44 2.02
C THR A 148 27.52 8.86 2.95
N PRO A 149 27.59 7.54 3.24
CA PRO A 149 28.73 6.98 3.99
C PRO A 149 30.10 7.13 3.34
N ILE A 150 30.18 7.60 2.10
CA ILE A 150 31.46 7.98 1.47
C ILE A 150 32.16 9.04 2.33
N ILE A 151 31.41 10.04 2.86
CA ILE A 151 31.98 11.04 3.77
C ILE A 151 32.60 10.41 5.03
N LEU A 152 31.94 9.39 5.61
CA LEU A 152 32.47 8.67 6.76
C LEU A 152 33.73 7.87 6.39
N GLN A 153 33.79 7.36 5.17
CA GLN A 153 34.98 6.68 4.68
C GLN A 153 36.14 7.64 4.49
N ASP A 154 35.92 8.81 3.93
CA ASP A 154 36.95 9.85 3.77
C ASP A 154 37.53 10.27 5.12
N LYS A 155 36.70 10.38 6.17
CA LYS A 155 37.16 10.65 7.54
C LYS A 155 38.02 9.50 8.10
N LYS A 156 37.60 8.23 7.91
CA LYS A 156 38.34 7.05 8.38
C LYS A 156 39.68 6.87 7.67
N THR A 157 39.74 7.11 6.37
CA THR A 157 40.97 6.96 5.57
C THR A 157 41.86 8.19 5.66
N LYS A 158 41.54 9.16 6.50
CA LYS A 158 42.25 10.44 6.66
C LYS A 158 42.29 11.30 5.39
N VAL A 159 41.62 10.92 4.31
CA VAL A 159 41.46 11.72 3.08
C VAL A 159 40.83 13.06 3.42
N TYR A 160 39.78 13.05 4.24
CA TYR A 160 39.15 14.25 4.77
C TYR A 160 40.15 15.29 5.30
N TYR A 161 41.09 14.87 6.19
CA TYR A 161 42.09 15.76 6.79
C TYR A 161 43.13 16.25 5.74
N ARG A 162 43.46 15.41 4.75
CA ARG A 162 44.36 15.80 3.66
C ARG A 162 43.77 16.82 2.71
N ILE A 163 42.45 16.79 2.49
CA ILE A 163 41.73 17.81 1.69
C ILE A 163 41.88 19.19 2.33
N PHE A 164 41.86 19.27 3.66
CA PHE A 164 42.00 20.53 4.38
C PHE A 164 43.45 21.04 4.53
N THR A 165 44.46 20.30 4.01
CA THR A 165 45.81 20.90 3.81
C THR A 165 45.85 21.84 2.61
N ALA A 166 44.88 21.74 1.70
CA ALA A 166 44.63 22.70 0.64
C ALA A 166 43.75 23.86 1.18
N PRO A 167 43.72 25.06 0.55
CA PRO A 167 42.92 26.20 0.99
C PRO A 167 41.42 26.01 0.68
N ILE A 168 40.85 24.89 1.13
CA ILE A 168 39.44 24.55 0.95
C ILE A 168 38.72 24.67 2.30
N SER A 169 37.67 25.47 2.36
CA SER A 169 36.85 25.58 3.57
C SER A 169 35.95 24.34 3.77
N ALA A 170 35.67 23.99 5.03
CA ALA A 170 34.73 22.89 5.35
C ALA A 170 33.35 23.12 4.72
N LYS A 171 32.90 24.37 4.64
CA LYS A 171 31.64 24.72 3.97
C LYS A 171 31.64 24.37 2.49
N ASN A 172 32.73 24.62 1.77
CA ASN A 172 32.87 24.28 0.35
C ASN A 172 32.88 22.76 0.14
N TYR A 173 33.57 22.02 1.01
CA TYR A 173 33.57 20.55 0.96
C TYR A 173 32.15 19.98 1.13
N THR A 174 31.43 20.42 2.17
CA THR A 174 30.05 19.97 2.42
C THR A 174 29.10 20.35 1.30
N PHE A 175 29.22 21.58 0.77
CA PHE A 175 28.42 22.03 -0.36
C PHE A 175 28.68 21.23 -1.63
N GLN A 176 29.93 20.92 -1.95
CA GLN A 176 30.29 20.07 -3.10
C GLN A 176 29.73 18.65 -2.96
N ASN A 177 29.82 18.05 -1.78
CA ASN A 177 29.22 16.73 -1.52
C ASN A 177 27.70 16.78 -1.68
N LEU A 178 27.02 17.81 -1.14
CA LEU A 178 25.59 17.99 -1.29
C LEU A 178 25.20 18.10 -2.78
N MET A 179 25.92 18.90 -3.56
CA MET A 179 25.67 19.04 -5.00
C MET A 179 25.91 17.73 -5.75
N SER A 180 26.97 16.98 -5.42
CA SER A 180 27.27 15.68 -6.01
C SER A 180 26.16 14.65 -5.71
N PHE A 181 25.69 14.60 -4.48
CA PHE A 181 24.62 13.66 -4.09
C PHE A 181 23.28 14.04 -4.74
N LEU A 182 22.97 15.35 -4.82
CA LEU A 182 21.80 15.81 -5.57
C LEU A 182 21.89 15.42 -7.05
N ALA A 183 23.04 15.59 -7.68
CA ALA A 183 23.23 15.22 -9.08
C ALA A 183 22.97 13.72 -9.30
N ILE A 184 23.44 12.85 -8.40
CA ILE A 184 23.21 11.40 -8.49
C ILE A 184 21.72 11.06 -8.32
N ILE A 185 21.03 11.67 -7.35
CA ILE A 185 19.59 11.46 -7.14
C ILE A 185 18.78 11.98 -8.33
N ILE A 186 19.13 13.14 -8.89
CA ILE A 186 18.48 13.70 -10.09
C ILE A 186 18.70 12.78 -11.28
N ALA A 187 19.92 12.24 -11.47
CA ALA A 187 20.19 11.26 -12.51
C ALA A 187 19.33 10.00 -12.35
N GLN A 188 19.17 9.48 -11.13
CA GLN A 188 18.26 8.37 -10.85
C GLN A 188 16.82 8.68 -11.24
N ILE A 189 16.32 9.87 -10.86
CA ILE A 189 14.95 10.32 -11.20
C ILE A 189 14.79 10.34 -12.72
N LEU A 190 15.72 10.95 -13.45
CA LEU A 190 15.69 11.03 -14.91
C LEU A 190 15.67 9.64 -15.56
N ILE A 191 16.57 8.75 -15.15
CA ILE A 191 16.66 7.39 -15.71
C ILE A 191 15.33 6.65 -15.52
N ILE A 192 14.72 6.70 -14.32
CA ILE A 192 13.48 5.98 -14.04
C ILE A 192 12.31 6.60 -14.78
N PHE A 193 12.19 7.93 -14.88
CA PHE A 193 11.14 8.57 -15.66
C PHE A 193 11.27 8.27 -17.15
N ILE A 194 12.50 8.29 -17.72
CA ILE A 194 12.76 7.90 -19.10
C ILE A 194 12.33 6.46 -19.34
N PHE A 195 12.68 5.55 -18.43
CA PHE A 195 12.26 4.15 -18.48
C PHE A 195 10.74 3.98 -18.45
N MET A 196 10.06 4.66 -17.51
CA MET A 196 8.59 4.60 -17.39
C MET A 196 7.89 5.09 -18.66
N ILE A 197 8.35 6.19 -19.23
CA ILE A 197 7.69 6.83 -20.38
C ILE A 197 8.01 6.07 -21.68
N ASN A 198 9.30 5.77 -21.95
CA ASN A 198 9.71 5.24 -23.25
C ASN A 198 9.66 3.72 -23.35
N ILE A 199 9.91 2.99 -22.25
CA ILE A 199 9.94 1.52 -22.27
C ILE A 199 8.59 0.95 -21.83
N LEU A 200 8.02 1.47 -20.74
CA LEU A 200 6.73 1.01 -20.23
C LEU A 200 5.53 1.73 -20.86
N ASN A 201 5.76 2.74 -21.73
CA ASN A 201 4.73 3.56 -22.37
C ASN A 201 3.69 4.15 -21.38
N ILE A 202 4.12 4.48 -20.16
CA ILE A 202 3.25 5.01 -19.13
C ILE A 202 3.05 6.51 -19.35
N LYS A 203 1.81 6.92 -19.62
CA LYS A 203 1.44 8.34 -19.73
C LYS A 203 1.19 8.93 -18.36
N ILE A 204 2.13 9.73 -17.86
CA ILE A 204 2.03 10.37 -16.53
C ILE A 204 1.32 11.72 -16.70
N PRO A 205 0.11 11.91 -16.12
CA PRO A 205 -0.55 13.22 -16.10
C PRO A 205 0.30 14.25 -15.37
N ASN A 206 0.24 15.52 -15.80
CA ASN A 206 0.99 16.62 -15.18
C ASN A 206 2.49 16.35 -14.94
N PHE A 207 3.13 15.63 -15.85
CA PHE A 207 4.52 15.16 -15.75
C PHE A 207 5.49 16.26 -15.27
N LYS A 208 5.42 17.47 -15.84
CA LYS A 208 6.32 18.59 -15.46
C LYS A 208 6.23 18.94 -13.96
N ASN A 209 5.02 18.98 -13.43
CA ASN A 209 4.79 19.36 -12.03
C ASN A 209 5.22 18.23 -11.08
N ILE A 210 4.96 16.96 -11.46
CA ILE A 210 5.40 15.79 -10.71
C ILE A 210 6.93 15.73 -10.71
N PHE A 211 7.58 15.92 -11.86
CA PHE A 211 9.03 15.94 -11.96
C PHE A 211 9.64 17.05 -11.09
N LEU A 212 9.08 18.26 -11.11
CA LEU A 212 9.52 19.36 -10.24
C LEU A 212 9.37 19.00 -8.76
N LEU A 213 8.27 18.37 -8.38
CA LEU A 213 8.06 17.93 -7.01
C LEU A 213 9.13 16.89 -6.58
N PHE A 214 9.53 15.98 -7.47
CA PHE A 214 10.64 15.04 -7.22
C PHE A 214 11.99 15.75 -7.04
N ILE A 215 12.27 16.80 -7.85
CA ILE A 215 13.48 17.61 -7.67
C ILE A 215 13.48 18.28 -6.30
N MET A 216 12.38 18.87 -5.86
CA MET A 216 12.28 19.46 -4.54
C MET A 216 12.42 18.43 -3.41
N PHE A 217 11.80 17.26 -3.58
CA PHE A 217 11.95 16.17 -2.62
C PHE A 217 13.37 15.62 -2.53
N SER A 218 14.16 15.66 -3.64
CA SER A 218 15.56 15.24 -3.62
C SER A 218 16.42 16.03 -2.63
N ILE A 219 16.11 17.29 -2.39
CA ILE A 219 16.80 18.13 -1.40
C ILE A 219 16.58 17.57 0.01
N PHE A 220 15.32 17.21 0.34
CA PHE A 220 15.01 16.54 1.61
C PHE A 220 15.74 15.21 1.74
N VAL A 221 15.72 14.37 0.69
CA VAL A 221 16.34 13.04 0.70
C VAL A 221 17.84 13.14 0.99
N VAL A 222 18.55 14.05 0.34
CA VAL A 222 19.99 14.30 0.59
C VAL A 222 20.22 14.87 1.98
N ALA A 223 19.43 15.84 2.42
CA ALA A 223 19.54 16.43 3.76
C ALA A 223 19.36 15.37 4.86
N PHE A 224 18.36 14.51 4.71
CA PHE A 224 18.07 13.42 5.64
C PHE A 224 19.20 12.39 5.68
N SER A 225 19.74 11.99 4.53
CA SER A 225 20.84 11.04 4.47
C SER A 225 22.14 11.59 5.05
N LEU A 226 22.45 12.88 4.84
CA LEU A 226 23.55 13.58 5.48
C LEU A 226 23.40 13.61 7.01
N PHE A 227 22.20 13.91 7.49
CA PHE A 227 21.90 13.87 8.92
C PHE A 227 22.18 12.47 9.51
N ILE A 228 21.67 11.39 8.89
CA ILE A 228 21.95 10.02 9.34
C ILE A 228 23.46 9.73 9.31
N SER A 229 24.15 10.12 8.25
CA SER A 229 25.58 9.92 8.13
C SER A 229 26.34 10.61 9.27
N ASN A 230 25.94 11.85 9.62
CA ASN A 230 26.62 12.62 10.66
C ASN A 230 26.38 12.13 12.09
N ILE A 231 25.21 11.52 12.36
CA ILE A 231 24.97 10.91 13.68
C ILE A 231 25.59 9.51 13.83
N SER A 232 26.00 8.91 12.72
CA SER A 232 26.52 7.54 12.67
C SER A 232 28.04 7.52 12.85
N LYS A 233 28.55 6.49 13.56
CA LYS A 233 29.99 6.30 13.77
C LYS A 233 30.67 5.52 12.62
N ASP A 234 29.93 4.70 11.94
CA ASP A 234 30.42 3.82 10.88
C ASP A 234 29.32 3.41 9.89
N LYS A 235 29.70 2.78 8.78
CA LYS A 235 28.77 2.31 7.75
C LYS A 235 27.71 1.33 8.30
N LYS A 236 28.08 0.48 9.27
CA LYS A 236 27.15 -0.48 9.86
C LYS A 236 26.04 0.24 10.63
N THR A 237 26.41 1.24 11.42
CA THR A 237 25.45 2.09 12.14
C THR A 237 24.52 2.85 11.18
N VAL A 238 25.07 3.39 10.07
CA VAL A 238 24.24 4.00 9.02
C VAL A 238 23.21 3.01 8.50
N SER A 239 23.62 1.80 8.13
CA SER A 239 22.73 0.77 7.60
C SER A 239 21.61 0.39 8.58
N ILE A 240 21.93 0.24 9.87
CA ILE A 240 20.95 -0.09 10.91
C ILE A 240 19.94 1.05 11.08
N ILE A 241 20.39 2.28 11.27
CA ILE A 241 19.51 3.44 11.44
C ILE A 241 18.66 3.63 10.22
N SER A 242 19.24 3.45 9.02
CA SER A 242 18.51 3.58 7.76
C SER A 242 17.38 2.58 7.62
N THR A 243 17.65 1.32 7.90
CA THR A 243 16.62 0.26 7.82
C THR A 243 15.48 0.55 8.80
N LEU A 244 15.82 0.97 10.02
CA LEU A 244 14.83 1.29 11.06
C LEU A 244 14.05 2.57 10.78
N THR A 245 14.55 3.48 9.95
CA THR A 245 13.88 4.76 9.67
C THR A 245 13.23 4.80 8.29
N VAL A 246 13.94 4.39 7.23
CA VAL A 246 13.47 4.51 5.84
C VAL A 246 12.29 3.59 5.56
N THR A 247 12.36 2.34 5.98
CA THR A 247 11.26 1.40 5.72
C THR A 247 9.96 1.81 6.40
N PRO A 248 9.92 2.10 7.72
CA PRO A 248 8.71 2.62 8.35
C PRO A 248 8.25 3.97 7.76
N MET A 249 9.18 4.85 7.39
CA MET A 249 8.86 6.14 6.76
C MET A 249 8.19 5.96 5.41
N ALA A 250 8.63 5.01 4.58
CA ALA A 250 8.02 4.68 3.30
C ALA A 250 6.66 3.98 3.48
N MET A 251 6.55 3.09 4.46
CA MET A 251 5.29 2.40 4.79
C MET A 251 4.22 3.38 5.27
N LEU A 252 4.54 4.20 6.27
CA LEU A 252 3.63 5.22 6.82
C LEU A 252 3.36 6.34 5.83
N GLY A 253 4.32 6.64 4.96
CA GLY A 253 4.21 7.64 3.92
C GLY A 253 3.31 7.27 2.75
N GLY A 254 2.85 6.02 2.67
CA GLY A 254 1.93 5.58 1.60
C GLY A 254 2.62 5.12 0.31
N CYS A 255 3.93 4.77 0.34
CA CYS A 255 4.64 4.28 -0.84
C CYS A 255 4.19 2.88 -1.27
N PHE A 256 3.81 2.02 -0.33
CA PHE A 256 3.46 0.62 -0.58
C PHE A 256 1.95 0.37 -0.60
N TRP A 257 1.19 1.17 0.11
CA TRP A 257 -0.28 1.09 0.18
C TRP A 257 -0.90 2.47 0.43
N PRO A 258 -2.13 2.70 0.01
CA PRO A 258 -2.83 3.95 0.29
C PRO A 258 -2.98 4.21 1.79
N ILE A 259 -2.78 5.47 2.21
CA ILE A 259 -2.87 5.86 3.64
C ILE A 259 -4.28 5.63 4.19
N GLU A 260 -5.30 5.69 3.34
CA GLU A 260 -6.71 5.55 3.67
C GLU A 260 -7.08 4.17 4.22
N ILE A 261 -6.29 3.12 3.91
CA ILE A 261 -6.52 1.77 4.44
C ILE A 261 -5.87 1.54 5.81
N MET A 262 -5.07 2.48 6.29
CA MET A 262 -4.44 2.39 7.61
C MET A 262 -5.44 2.74 8.72
N PRO A 263 -5.26 2.20 9.95
CA PRO A 263 -5.98 2.66 11.12
C PRO A 263 -5.80 4.16 11.37
N ASN A 264 -6.82 4.83 11.91
CA ASN A 264 -6.83 6.28 12.14
C ASN A 264 -5.62 6.78 12.96
N SER A 265 -5.14 6.00 13.93
CA SER A 265 -3.95 6.32 14.72
C SER A 265 -2.68 6.41 13.85
N LEU A 266 -2.49 5.47 12.93
CA LEU A 266 -1.35 5.47 12.00
C LEU A 266 -1.46 6.59 10.97
N GLN A 267 -2.67 6.94 10.52
CA GLN A 267 -2.89 8.10 9.64
C GLN A 267 -2.52 9.43 10.34
N GLN A 268 -2.70 9.54 11.64
CA GLN A 268 -2.26 10.73 12.39
C GLN A 268 -0.73 10.79 12.48
N VAL A 269 -0.08 9.67 12.78
CA VAL A 269 1.38 9.57 12.84
C VAL A 269 2.01 9.85 11.46
N SER A 270 1.39 9.39 10.38
CA SER A 270 1.91 9.59 9.02
C SER A 270 2.06 11.07 8.65
N LYS A 271 1.27 11.98 9.24
CA LYS A 271 1.36 13.43 8.99
C LYS A 271 2.71 14.04 9.42
N PHE A 272 3.43 13.38 10.32
CA PHE A 272 4.79 13.76 10.73
C PHE A 272 5.88 13.19 9.82
N VAL A 273 5.50 12.42 8.81
CA VAL A 273 6.41 11.76 7.88
C VAL A 273 6.50 12.56 6.58
N PRO A 274 7.70 13.02 6.16
CA PRO A 274 7.86 13.80 4.93
C PRO A 274 7.37 13.09 3.67
N VAL A 275 7.55 11.77 3.61
CA VAL A 275 7.10 10.94 2.48
C VAL A 275 5.58 11.03 2.28
N THR A 276 4.81 11.18 3.36
CA THR A 276 3.35 11.37 3.29
C THR A 276 2.98 12.58 2.45
N TRP A 277 3.66 13.70 2.66
CA TRP A 277 3.41 14.95 1.94
C TRP A 277 3.84 14.87 0.48
N MET A 278 4.91 14.13 0.21
CA MET A 278 5.33 13.84 -1.16
C MET A 278 4.27 13.01 -1.90
N MET A 279 3.78 11.92 -1.29
CA MET A 279 2.73 11.06 -1.88
C MET A 279 1.41 11.80 -2.04
N GLU A 280 1.04 12.66 -1.08
CA GLU A 280 -0.15 13.51 -1.18
C GLU A 280 -0.04 14.52 -2.33
N GLY A 281 1.13 15.15 -2.49
CA GLY A 281 1.42 16.04 -3.62
C GLY A 281 1.30 15.34 -4.97
N ILE A 282 1.89 14.14 -5.09
CA ILE A 282 1.75 13.31 -6.30
C ILE A 282 0.28 12.98 -6.57
N ARG A 283 -0.47 12.54 -5.55
CA ARG A 283 -1.89 12.23 -5.67
C ARG A 283 -2.69 13.40 -6.22
N LYS A 284 -2.52 14.59 -5.65
CA LYS A 284 -3.20 15.80 -6.12
C LYS A 284 -2.84 16.11 -7.57
N LEU A 285 -1.57 16.01 -7.95
CA LEU A 285 -1.13 16.30 -9.32
C LEU A 285 -1.64 15.26 -10.34
N LEU A 286 -1.78 13.99 -9.95
CA LEU A 286 -2.36 12.95 -10.80
C LEU A 286 -3.87 13.14 -11.03
N TYR A 287 -4.57 13.74 -10.06
CA TYR A 287 -6.02 13.99 -10.12
C TYR A 287 -6.38 15.44 -10.48
N ASN A 288 -5.58 16.09 -11.34
CA ASN A 288 -5.83 17.39 -11.95
C ASN A 288 -5.65 18.64 -11.08
N SER A 289 -4.85 18.59 -10.01
CA SER A 289 -4.43 19.81 -9.34
C SER A 289 -3.30 20.52 -10.09
N ASN A 290 -3.36 21.84 -10.14
CA ASN A 290 -2.24 22.67 -10.59
C ASN A 290 -1.19 22.81 -9.47
N LEU A 291 -0.01 23.39 -9.77
CA LEU A 291 1.03 23.66 -8.77
C LEU A 291 0.50 24.42 -7.55
N ASN A 292 -0.43 25.35 -7.73
CA ASN A 292 -1.05 26.08 -6.62
C ASN A 292 -1.82 25.17 -5.65
N GLY A 293 -2.35 24.04 -6.13
CA GLY A 293 -3.06 23.07 -5.30
C GLY A 293 -2.15 22.21 -4.41
N VAL A 294 -0.84 22.23 -4.64
CA VAL A 294 0.17 21.46 -3.90
C VAL A 294 1.16 22.34 -3.13
N LEU A 295 0.92 23.64 -3.05
CA LEU A 295 1.81 24.58 -2.34
C LEU A 295 1.99 24.22 -0.87
N ARG A 296 0.96 23.71 -0.22
CA ARG A 296 1.03 23.26 1.17
C ARG A 296 2.03 22.10 1.32
N GLU A 297 1.93 21.09 0.48
CA GLU A 297 2.78 19.89 0.50
C GLU A 297 4.23 20.29 0.21
N VAL A 298 4.44 21.14 -0.77
CA VAL A 298 5.76 21.69 -1.12
C VAL A 298 6.35 22.50 0.05
N SER A 299 5.58 23.38 0.68
CA SER A 299 6.06 24.17 1.83
C SER A 299 6.48 23.28 3.00
N ILE A 300 5.73 22.22 3.27
CA ILE A 300 6.06 21.25 4.32
C ILE A 300 7.35 20.49 3.97
N LEU A 301 7.52 20.05 2.72
CA LEU A 301 8.74 19.37 2.27
C LEU A 301 9.96 20.27 2.35
N VAL A 302 9.82 21.55 1.99
CA VAL A 302 10.89 22.57 2.15
C VAL A 302 11.25 22.76 3.62
N LEU A 303 10.25 22.84 4.50
CA LEU A 303 10.49 22.96 5.94
C LEU A 303 11.28 21.75 6.47
N PHE A 304 10.88 20.52 6.12
CA PHE A 304 11.63 19.32 6.49
C PHE A 304 13.06 19.35 5.94
N SER A 305 13.24 19.79 4.69
CA SER A 305 14.57 19.91 4.09
C SER A 305 15.46 20.86 4.86
N ILE A 306 14.94 22.03 5.23
CA ILE A 306 15.68 23.03 6.03
C ILE A 306 16.03 22.47 7.40
N VAL A 307 15.09 21.86 8.09
CA VAL A 307 15.31 21.26 9.42
C VAL A 307 16.42 20.21 9.38
N PHE A 308 16.38 19.29 8.42
CA PHE A 308 17.39 18.24 8.32
C PHE A 308 18.75 18.79 7.85
N LEU A 309 18.81 19.82 7.00
CA LEU A 309 20.05 20.49 6.65
C LEU A 309 20.68 21.17 7.86
N LEU A 310 19.89 21.86 8.68
CA LEU A 310 20.36 22.47 9.91
C LEU A 310 20.88 21.43 10.90
N LEU A 311 20.16 20.34 11.09
CA LEU A 311 20.58 19.23 11.95
C LEU A 311 21.86 18.55 11.43
N ALA A 312 21.99 18.40 10.10
CA ALA A 312 23.19 17.86 9.48
C ALA A 312 24.41 18.79 9.68
N SER A 313 24.20 20.12 9.61
CA SER A 313 25.29 21.10 9.75
C SER A 313 25.72 21.35 11.20
N TRP A 314 24.83 21.13 12.18
CA TRP A 314 25.11 21.43 13.59
C TRP A 314 26.27 20.58 14.13
N ARG A 315 26.33 19.31 13.81
CA ARG A 315 27.33 18.37 14.33
C ARG A 315 28.69 18.43 13.61
N GLU A 316 28.78 19.08 12.44
CA GLU A 316 30.07 19.29 11.79
C GLU A 316 30.96 20.31 12.53
N LYS A 317 30.38 21.23 13.30
CA LYS A 317 31.13 22.21 14.08
C LYS A 317 31.96 21.59 15.20
N ASP A 318 31.52 20.49 15.79
CA ASP A 318 32.23 19.83 16.89
C ASP A 318 33.49 19.06 16.45
N VAL A 319 33.64 18.78 15.15
CA VAL A 319 34.79 18.04 14.60
C VAL A 319 35.90 18.97 14.11
N VAL A 320 35.61 20.24 13.89
CA VAL A 320 36.59 21.24 13.44
C VAL A 320 37.35 21.88 14.62
N ASN A 321 36.81 21.72 15.85
CA ASN A 321 37.39 22.28 17.09
C ASN A 321 38.22 21.24 17.91
N LEU A 322 38.56 20.11 17.32
CA LEU A 322 39.53 19.11 17.84
C LEU A 322 40.78 19.03 16.94
#